data_f96e697582341cd9b214874828b3179a
#
_entry.id   f96e697582341cd9b214874828b3179a
#
_cell.length_a   1.000
_cell.length_b   1.000
_cell.length_c   1.000
_cell.angle_alpha   90.00
_cell.angle_beta   90.00
_cell.angle_gamma   90.00
#
_symmetry.space_group_name_H-M   'P 1'
#
loop_
_entity.id
_entity.type
_entity.pdbx_description
1 polymer ?
#
loop_
_entity_poly.entity_id
_entity_poly.type
_entity_poly.pdbx_seq_one_letter_code
_entity_poly.pdbx_strand_id
1 'polypeptide(L)'
;MEAYLIFVVHYAVAKFVERVGSPEYYFSDNGLLNLFLRDKDTALLENEIAVALHDKFADGLFYLKSPKNDIDMDFYVPDEGLAVQVAYSIEGQARAREIDSLVKLAAVQDGMRRFVIVTKQESETIEAGGITIEVIPAWKFLLQDPSLMGE
;
A
#
# COMPACT_ATOMS: atom_id res chain seq x y z
N MET A 1 -13.79 27.55 -3.34
CA MET A 1 -13.57 26.09 -3.23
C MET A 1 -12.35 25.73 -4.07
N GLU A 2 -11.29 25.34 -3.44
CA GLU A 2 -10.12 24.83 -4.16
C GLU A 2 -10.34 23.35 -4.48
N ALA A 3 -10.25 22.99 -5.75
CA ALA A 3 -10.36 21.61 -6.18
C ALA A 3 -8.94 21.02 -6.34
N TYR A 4 -8.54 20.17 -5.43
CA TYR A 4 -7.28 19.46 -5.54
C TYR A 4 -7.46 18.24 -6.44
N LEU A 5 -6.82 18.27 -7.61
CA LEU A 5 -6.85 17.15 -8.57
C LEU A 5 -5.91 16.01 -8.19
N ILE A 6 -4.88 16.33 -7.44
CA ILE A 6 -3.86 15.37 -6.98
C ILE A 6 -3.56 15.57 -5.50
N PHE A 7 -3.11 14.52 -4.87
CA PHE A 7 -2.53 14.56 -3.53
C PHE A 7 -1.16 13.88 -3.50
N VAL A 8 -0.41 14.10 -2.45
CA VAL A 8 0.98 13.66 -2.30
C VAL A 8 1.07 12.62 -1.21
N VAL A 9 1.79 11.54 -1.47
CA VAL A 9 2.21 10.56 -0.47
C VAL A 9 3.72 10.68 -0.29
N HIS A 10 4.14 11.04 0.90
CA HIS A 10 5.54 11.27 1.22
C HIS A 10 6.29 9.97 1.49
N TYR A 11 7.57 10.04 1.31
CA TYR A 11 8.48 8.96 1.64
C TYR A 11 8.59 8.80 3.16
N ALA A 12 8.49 7.56 3.64
CA ALA A 12 8.65 7.29 5.07
C ALA A 12 10.11 7.43 5.49
N VAL A 13 10.35 8.17 6.56
CA VAL A 13 11.66 8.23 7.21
C VAL A 13 11.74 7.09 8.23
N ALA A 14 12.66 6.17 8.01
CA ALA A 14 12.89 5.03 8.89
C ALA A 14 14.39 4.81 9.09
N LYS A 15 14.78 4.22 10.21
CA LYS A 15 16.20 4.02 10.57
C LYS A 15 16.99 3.20 9.53
N PHE A 16 16.31 2.33 8.79
CA PHE A 16 16.92 1.49 7.75
C PHE A 16 16.89 2.11 6.35
N VAL A 17 16.28 3.29 6.20
CA VAL A 17 16.20 3.99 4.89
C VAL A 17 17.43 4.85 4.71
N GLU A 18 18.17 4.59 3.65
CA GLU A 18 19.44 5.28 3.35
C GLU A 18 19.26 6.64 2.69
N ARG A 19 18.21 6.78 1.88
CA ARG A 19 17.92 8.01 1.13
C ARG A 19 16.43 8.25 1.12
N VAL A 20 16.04 9.46 1.43
CA VAL A 20 14.65 9.91 1.27
C VAL A 20 14.35 10.06 -0.22
N GLY A 21 13.30 9.41 -0.68
CA GLY A 21 12.83 9.49 -2.05
C GLY A 21 12.00 10.74 -2.32
N SER A 22 11.68 10.97 -3.59
CA SER A 22 10.74 12.01 -4.00
C SER A 22 9.32 11.60 -3.63
N PRO A 23 8.41 12.55 -3.36
CA PRO A 23 7.01 12.23 -3.11
C PRO A 23 6.37 11.50 -4.29
N GLU A 24 5.43 10.63 -4.01
CA GLU A 24 4.54 10.04 -5.01
C GLU A 24 3.24 10.85 -5.12
N TYR A 25 2.67 10.88 -6.32
CA TYR A 25 1.50 11.68 -6.64
C TYR A 25 0.36 10.79 -7.10
N TYR A 26 -0.81 11.02 -6.54
CA TYR A 26 -2.03 10.28 -6.88
C TYR A 26 -3.14 11.24 -7.30
N PHE A 27 -4.03 10.79 -8.17
CA PHE A 27 -5.22 11.55 -8.53
C PHE A 27 -6.30 11.41 -7.44
N SER A 28 -6.93 12.53 -7.09
CA SER A 28 -8.05 12.53 -6.14
C SER A 28 -9.30 11.85 -6.70
N ASP A 29 -9.37 11.69 -8.01
CA ASP A 29 -10.48 11.05 -8.72
C ASP A 29 -9.94 10.04 -9.73
N ASN A 30 -10.36 8.78 -9.59
CA ASN A 30 -9.93 7.69 -10.46
C ASN A 30 -10.46 7.85 -11.90
N GLY A 31 -11.57 8.55 -12.09
CA GLY A 31 -12.11 8.87 -13.39
C GLY A 31 -11.20 9.78 -14.21
N LEU A 32 -10.55 10.75 -13.55
CA LEU A 32 -9.53 11.60 -14.19
C LEU A 32 -8.31 10.78 -14.60
N LEU A 33 -7.80 9.94 -13.72
CA LEU A 33 -6.66 9.08 -14.02
C LEU A 33 -6.96 8.17 -15.23
N ASN A 34 -8.16 7.62 -15.30
CA ASN A 34 -8.60 6.75 -16.38
C ASN A 34 -8.53 7.39 -17.78
N LEU A 35 -8.63 8.72 -17.87
CA LEU A 35 -8.50 9.44 -19.15
C LEU A 35 -7.08 9.43 -19.72
N PHE A 36 -6.07 9.29 -18.86
CA PHE A 36 -4.66 9.42 -19.24
C PHE A 36 -3.92 8.08 -19.36
N LEU A 37 -4.48 6.98 -18.85
CA LEU A 37 -3.81 5.69 -18.83
C LEU A 37 -4.10 4.85 -20.08
N ARG A 38 -3.05 4.21 -20.59
CA ARG A 38 -3.14 3.18 -21.64
C ARG A 38 -3.28 1.78 -21.07
N ASP A 39 -2.45 1.44 -20.08
CA ASP A 39 -2.59 0.22 -19.27
C ASP A 39 -3.13 0.61 -17.91
N LYS A 40 -4.35 0.18 -17.61
CA LYS A 40 -5.16 0.81 -16.57
C LYS A 40 -5.25 0.01 -15.27
N ASP A 41 -5.11 -1.30 -15.36
CA ASP A 41 -5.61 -2.19 -14.31
C ASP A 41 -4.90 -1.98 -12.96
N THR A 42 -3.59 -2.11 -12.92
CA THR A 42 -2.83 -1.97 -11.67
C THR A 42 -2.80 -0.52 -11.20
N ALA A 43 -2.57 0.43 -12.11
CA ALA A 43 -2.48 1.85 -11.74
C ALA A 43 -3.80 2.42 -11.22
N LEU A 44 -4.93 2.04 -11.80
CA LEU A 44 -6.26 2.44 -11.31
C LEU A 44 -6.56 1.82 -9.95
N LEU A 45 -6.22 0.55 -9.77
CA LEU A 45 -6.40 -0.13 -8.50
C LEU A 45 -5.56 0.52 -7.39
N GLU A 46 -4.30 0.77 -7.65
CA GLU A 46 -3.41 1.44 -6.72
C GLU A 46 -3.90 2.84 -6.35
N ASN A 47 -4.32 3.64 -7.36
CA ASN A 47 -4.85 4.98 -7.11
C ASN A 47 -6.15 4.95 -6.28
N GLU A 48 -7.02 4.00 -6.50
CA GLU A 48 -8.25 3.84 -5.71
C GLU A 48 -7.94 3.53 -4.24
N ILE A 49 -6.98 2.65 -3.99
CA ILE A 49 -6.53 2.36 -2.62
C ILE A 49 -5.81 3.56 -2.00
N ALA A 50 -5.00 4.29 -2.77
CA ALA A 50 -4.36 5.53 -2.32
C ALA A 50 -5.38 6.56 -1.86
N VAL A 51 -6.45 6.78 -2.62
CA VAL A 51 -7.55 7.69 -2.26
C VAL A 51 -8.18 7.29 -0.93
N ALA A 52 -8.55 6.02 -0.78
CA ALA A 52 -9.17 5.52 0.44
C ALA A 52 -8.28 5.66 1.68
N LEU A 53 -6.99 5.34 1.54
CA LEU A 53 -6.02 5.46 2.63
C LEU A 53 -5.72 6.93 2.96
N HIS A 54 -5.61 7.79 1.94
CA HIS A 54 -5.39 9.21 2.15
C HIS A 54 -6.59 9.91 2.81
N ASP A 55 -7.80 9.56 2.42
CA ASP A 55 -9.03 10.08 3.05
C ASP A 55 -9.07 9.78 4.55
N LYS A 56 -8.51 8.64 4.93
CA LYS A 56 -8.48 8.24 6.33
C LYS A 56 -7.28 8.76 7.11
N PHE A 57 -6.09 8.60 6.57
CA PHE A 57 -4.84 8.81 7.31
C PHE A 57 -4.16 10.14 6.97
N ALA A 58 -4.57 10.79 5.89
CA ALA A 58 -4.03 12.08 5.45
C ALA A 58 -2.49 12.09 5.47
N ASP A 59 -1.89 12.99 6.24
CA ASP A 59 -0.43 13.12 6.35
C ASP A 59 0.26 11.97 7.09
N GLY A 60 -0.50 11.05 7.67
CA GLY A 60 0.02 9.81 8.28
C GLY A 60 0.26 8.67 7.29
N LEU A 61 -0.12 8.86 6.02
CA LEU A 61 0.11 7.91 4.95
C LEU A 61 1.46 8.17 4.26
N PHE A 62 2.26 7.13 4.12
CA PHE A 62 3.56 7.16 3.47
C PHE A 62 3.71 6.00 2.47
N TYR A 63 4.69 6.08 1.59
CA TYR A 63 5.27 4.94 0.91
C TYR A 63 6.69 4.69 1.42
N LEU A 64 7.25 3.51 1.16
CA LEU A 64 8.57 3.18 1.69
C LEU A 64 9.37 2.34 0.70
N LYS A 65 10.59 2.80 0.40
CA LYS A 65 11.53 2.06 -0.45
C LYS A 65 12.89 1.99 0.23
N SER A 66 13.46 0.79 0.28
CA SER A 66 14.82 0.58 0.76
C SER A 66 15.54 -0.41 -0.15
N PRO A 67 16.28 0.05 -1.16
CA PRO A 67 16.99 -0.84 -2.07
C PRO A 67 17.98 -1.77 -1.38
N LYS A 68 18.61 -1.30 -0.31
CA LYS A 68 19.54 -2.11 0.48
C LYS A 68 18.88 -3.31 1.15
N ASN A 69 17.66 -3.13 1.63
CA ASN A 69 16.90 -4.18 2.30
C ASN A 69 15.94 -4.89 1.34
N ASP A 70 15.91 -4.47 0.08
CA ASP A 70 15.00 -4.97 -0.94
C ASP A 70 13.54 -4.87 -0.49
N ILE A 71 13.18 -3.70 0.06
CA ILE A 71 11.83 -3.35 0.49
C ILE A 71 11.27 -2.31 -0.47
N ASP A 72 10.10 -2.61 -1.01
CA ASP A 72 9.31 -1.71 -1.84
C ASP A 72 7.85 -1.81 -1.40
N MET A 73 7.38 -0.81 -0.67
CA MET A 73 6.07 -0.80 -0.03
C MET A 73 5.22 0.32 -0.61
N ASP A 74 4.09 -0.02 -1.21
CA ASP A 74 3.21 0.95 -1.85
C ASP A 74 2.64 1.94 -0.83
N PHE A 75 2.12 1.42 0.29
CA PHE A 75 1.56 2.25 1.35
C PHE A 75 1.98 1.77 2.73
N TYR A 76 2.31 2.73 3.58
CA TYR A 76 2.76 2.50 4.94
C TYR A 76 2.17 3.54 5.89
N VAL A 77 1.53 3.08 6.96
CA VAL A 77 0.96 3.93 8.00
C VAL A 77 1.62 3.58 9.34
N PRO A 78 2.72 4.26 9.68
CA PRO A 78 3.53 3.90 10.86
C PRO A 78 2.75 3.97 12.16
N ASP A 79 1.90 4.96 12.35
CA ASP A 79 1.11 5.13 13.58
C ASP A 79 0.13 3.98 13.82
N GLU A 80 -0.34 3.34 12.74
CA GLU A 80 -1.23 2.17 12.79
C GLU A 80 -0.47 0.83 12.72
N GLY A 81 0.82 0.85 12.43
CA GLY A 81 1.58 -0.36 12.16
C GLY A 81 1.04 -1.13 10.95
N LEU A 82 0.56 -0.42 9.94
CA LEU A 82 -0.09 -0.98 8.75
C LEU A 82 0.84 -0.87 7.53
N ALA A 83 1.00 -1.98 6.82
CA ALA A 83 1.66 -2.03 5.52
C ALA A 83 0.70 -2.62 4.48
N VAL A 84 0.58 -1.94 3.35
CA VAL A 84 -0.32 -2.33 2.25
C VAL A 84 0.44 -2.37 0.94
N GLN A 85 0.37 -3.50 0.27
CA GLN A 85 0.78 -3.68 -1.12
C GLN A 85 -0.46 -3.75 -2.01
N VAL A 86 -0.34 -3.29 -3.24
CA VAL A 86 -1.41 -3.37 -4.22
C VAL A 86 -0.92 -4.13 -5.45
N ALA A 87 -1.57 -5.24 -5.77
CA ALA A 87 -1.28 -6.03 -6.94
C ALA A 87 -2.59 -6.43 -7.62
N TYR A 88 -2.68 -6.27 -8.94
CA TYR A 88 -3.90 -6.68 -9.67
C TYR A 88 -4.20 -8.17 -9.45
N SER A 89 -3.15 -9.00 -9.48
CA SER A 89 -3.17 -10.42 -9.12
C SER A 89 -1.87 -10.79 -8.42
N ILE A 90 -1.94 -11.75 -7.50
CA ILE A 90 -0.78 -12.33 -6.82
C ILE A 90 -0.41 -13.71 -7.37
N GLU A 91 -0.75 -14.01 -8.61
CA GLU A 91 -0.32 -15.23 -9.27
C GLU A 91 1.13 -15.11 -9.78
N GLY A 92 1.82 -16.26 -9.86
CA GLY A 92 3.16 -16.35 -10.43
C GLY A 92 4.24 -15.59 -9.64
N GLN A 93 5.11 -14.88 -10.35
CA GLN A 93 6.28 -14.20 -9.76
C GLN A 93 5.91 -13.00 -8.88
N ALA A 94 4.79 -12.36 -9.14
CA ALA A 94 4.33 -11.23 -8.33
C ALA A 94 4.10 -11.63 -6.87
N ARG A 95 3.58 -12.83 -6.64
CA ARG A 95 3.35 -13.39 -5.30
C ARG A 95 4.58 -13.36 -4.41
N ALA A 96 5.69 -13.88 -4.90
CA ALA A 96 6.93 -13.95 -4.13
C ALA A 96 7.44 -12.55 -3.78
N ARG A 97 7.41 -11.62 -4.73
CA ARG A 97 7.89 -10.24 -4.55
C ARG A 97 7.10 -9.49 -3.48
N GLU A 98 5.76 -9.55 -3.54
CA GLU A 98 4.90 -8.85 -2.60
C GLU A 98 5.04 -9.42 -1.17
N ILE A 99 5.08 -10.75 -1.05
CA ILE A 99 5.29 -11.43 0.24
C ILE A 99 6.66 -11.09 0.81
N ASP A 100 7.72 -11.18 0.02
CA ASP A 100 9.08 -10.93 0.46
C ASP A 100 9.27 -9.51 0.99
N SER A 101 8.69 -8.52 0.34
CA SER A 101 8.77 -7.12 0.78
C SER A 101 8.14 -6.94 2.15
N LEU A 102 6.99 -7.53 2.40
CA LEU A 102 6.31 -7.49 3.70
C LEU A 102 7.09 -8.21 4.80
N VAL A 103 7.63 -9.40 4.50
CA VAL A 103 8.46 -10.16 5.44
C VAL A 103 9.73 -9.40 5.80
N LYS A 104 10.39 -8.79 4.83
CA LYS A 104 11.59 -7.97 5.04
C LYS A 104 11.29 -6.73 5.88
N LEU A 105 10.16 -6.05 5.62
CA LEU A 105 9.73 -4.94 6.45
C LEU A 105 9.51 -5.36 7.90
N ALA A 106 8.82 -6.46 8.13
CA ALA A 106 8.58 -6.98 9.47
C ALA A 106 9.88 -7.31 10.25
N ALA A 107 10.94 -7.71 9.54
CA ALA A 107 12.22 -8.04 10.13
C ALA A 107 13.01 -6.80 10.59
N VAL A 108 12.79 -5.63 10.00
CA VAL A 108 13.55 -4.40 10.27
C VAL A 108 12.75 -3.31 10.99
N GLN A 109 11.42 -3.42 11.01
CA GLN A 109 10.52 -2.43 11.58
C GLN A 109 9.69 -3.03 12.71
N ASP A 110 9.90 -2.52 13.93
CA ASP A 110 9.08 -2.84 15.08
C ASP A 110 7.71 -2.14 15.04
N GLY A 111 6.74 -2.68 15.77
CA GLY A 111 5.42 -2.08 15.92
C GLY A 111 4.46 -2.34 14.77
N MET A 112 4.83 -3.20 13.84
CA MET A 112 3.94 -3.64 12.77
C MET A 112 2.81 -4.51 13.33
N ARG A 113 1.58 -4.21 12.95
CA ARG A 113 0.38 -4.90 13.43
C ARG A 113 -0.36 -5.63 12.33
N ARG A 114 -0.31 -5.10 11.09
CA ARG A 114 -1.10 -5.62 9.99
C ARG A 114 -0.35 -5.55 8.66
N PHE A 115 -0.40 -6.64 7.92
CA PHE A 115 0.19 -6.78 6.59
C PHE A 115 -0.91 -7.17 5.61
N VAL A 116 -1.11 -6.37 4.57
CA VAL A 116 -2.21 -6.54 3.61
C VAL A 116 -1.68 -6.49 2.17
N ILE A 117 -2.17 -7.39 1.35
CA ILE A 117 -2.07 -7.30 -0.11
C ILE A 117 -3.48 -7.11 -0.66
N VAL A 118 -3.73 -5.96 -1.27
CA VAL A 118 -5.00 -5.68 -1.93
C VAL A 118 -4.91 -6.11 -3.38
N THR A 119 -5.85 -6.94 -3.81
CA THR A 119 -5.93 -7.46 -5.17
C THR A 119 -7.24 -7.06 -5.84
N LYS A 120 -7.37 -7.36 -7.13
CA LYS A 120 -8.64 -7.15 -7.82
C LYS A 120 -9.76 -8.02 -7.24
N GLN A 121 -9.51 -9.33 -7.05
CA GLN A 121 -10.54 -10.30 -6.67
C GLN A 121 -10.09 -11.40 -5.72
N GLU A 122 -8.79 -11.59 -5.51
CA GLU A 122 -8.25 -12.70 -4.74
C GLU A 122 -8.38 -12.47 -3.24
N SER A 123 -8.63 -13.55 -2.50
CA SER A 123 -8.77 -13.55 -1.04
C SER A 123 -8.15 -14.81 -0.46
N GLU A 124 -7.13 -14.64 0.36
CA GLU A 124 -6.49 -15.71 1.12
C GLU A 124 -5.75 -15.17 2.35
N THR A 125 -5.29 -16.06 3.19
CA THR A 125 -4.38 -15.75 4.29
C THR A 125 -3.07 -16.49 4.06
N ILE A 126 -1.96 -15.77 4.14
CA ILE A 126 -0.62 -16.31 3.90
C ILE A 126 0.19 -16.20 5.20
N GLU A 127 0.79 -17.31 5.61
CA GLU A 127 1.78 -17.35 6.67
C GLU A 127 3.17 -17.41 6.06
N ALA A 128 4.00 -16.42 6.30
CA ALA A 128 5.35 -16.35 5.78
C ALA A 128 6.26 -15.56 6.72
N GLY A 129 7.50 -16.04 6.92
CA GLY A 129 8.51 -15.30 7.68
C GLY A 129 8.10 -14.94 9.10
N GLY A 130 7.19 -15.68 9.72
CA GLY A 130 6.66 -15.40 11.05
C GLY A 130 5.58 -14.34 11.13
N ILE A 131 5.05 -13.89 9.98
CA ILE A 131 3.95 -12.94 9.90
C ILE A 131 2.75 -13.54 9.17
N THR A 132 1.57 -12.99 9.49
CA THR A 132 0.31 -13.30 8.80
C THR A 132 0.00 -12.17 7.82
N ILE A 133 -0.18 -12.50 6.55
CA ILE A 133 -0.53 -11.55 5.48
C ILE A 133 -1.95 -11.82 5.05
N GLU A 134 -2.79 -10.79 5.10
CA GLU A 134 -4.13 -10.83 4.51
C GLU A 134 -4.07 -10.46 3.03
N VAL A 135 -4.55 -11.34 2.17
CA VAL A 135 -4.88 -11.01 0.78
C VAL A 135 -6.36 -10.73 0.71
N ILE A 136 -6.73 -9.54 0.27
CA ILE A 136 -8.11 -9.07 0.31
C ILE A 136 -8.48 -8.40 -1.02
N PRO A 137 -9.66 -8.67 -1.59
CA PRO A 137 -10.10 -7.98 -2.79
C PRO A 137 -10.43 -6.52 -2.50
N ALA A 138 -10.16 -5.64 -3.46
CA ALA A 138 -10.31 -4.19 -3.32
C ALA A 138 -11.71 -3.78 -2.85
N TRP A 139 -12.77 -4.37 -3.40
CA TRP A 139 -14.14 -4.05 -2.99
C TRP A 139 -14.37 -4.29 -1.49
N LYS A 140 -13.79 -5.37 -0.95
CA LYS A 140 -13.90 -5.70 0.48
C LYS A 140 -13.06 -4.75 1.33
N PHE A 141 -11.84 -4.44 0.88
CA PHE A 141 -10.96 -3.48 1.55
C PHE A 141 -11.61 -2.09 1.66
N LEU A 142 -12.24 -1.62 0.59
CA LEU A 142 -12.89 -0.31 0.55
C LEU A 142 -14.18 -0.24 1.38
N LEU A 143 -14.87 -1.37 1.56
CA LEU A 143 -16.08 -1.45 2.37
C LEU A 143 -15.81 -1.68 3.86
N GLN A 144 -14.63 -2.14 4.21
CA GLN A 144 -14.25 -2.26 5.62
C GLN A 144 -14.12 -0.85 6.21
N ASP A 145 -14.88 -0.59 7.28
CA ASP A 145 -14.62 0.60 8.08
C ASP A 145 -13.18 0.50 8.58
N PRO A 146 -12.34 1.44 8.18
CA PRO A 146 -10.94 1.40 8.59
C PRO A 146 -10.74 1.53 10.11
N SER A 147 -11.75 1.97 10.86
CA SER A 147 -11.72 1.91 12.33
C SER A 147 -11.76 0.46 12.86
N LEU A 148 -12.26 -0.49 12.07
CA LEU A 148 -12.24 -1.92 12.38
C LEU A 148 -10.94 -2.61 11.96
N MET A 149 -10.03 -1.89 11.33
CA MET A 149 -8.72 -2.39 10.90
C MET A 149 -7.67 -2.45 12.03
N GLY A 150 -8.03 -2.10 13.24
CA GLY A 150 -7.09 -1.92 14.38
C GLY A 150 -7.42 -2.68 15.66
N GLU A 151 -8.33 -3.65 15.64
CA GLU A 151 -8.54 -4.54 16.78
C GLU A 151 -7.96 -5.93 16.54
#